data_cc41229028be2210e2d05fcda4b63ea7
#
_entry.id   cc41229028be2210e2d05fcda4b63ea7
#
_cell.length_a   1.000
_cell.length_b   1.000
_cell.length_c   1.000
_cell.angle_alpha   90.00
_cell.angle_beta   90.00
_cell.angle_gamma   90.00
#
_symmetry.space_group_name_H-M   'P 1'
#
loop_
_entity.id
_entity.type
_entity.pdbx_description
1 polymer ?
#
loop_
_entity_poly.entity_id
_entity_poly.type
_entity_poly.pdbx_seq_one_letter_code
_entity_poly.pdbx_strand_id
1 'polypeptide(L)'
;IGPSGSGKSTLLRCMNLLETPSSGEIRYHGTNIMDKHVNVPEYRSKVGMVFQNFNLFNNMAVLKNCTVGQEKVLKKSKEEAHKNAMMYLEKVGMAPYINAKPKQLSGGQKQRVAIARALAMEPEILLFDEPTSALDPQMVGEVLEVMRTLAKDGLTMIIVTHEMAFARDVAKHVIFMGNGVIVEEGTSQQIFEDPQNEMTKEFLSRF
;
A
#
# COMPACT_ATOMS: atom_id res chain seq x y z
N ILE A 1 9.33 -4.36 8.18
CA ILE A 1 9.60 -5.81 8.08
C ILE A 1 9.52 -6.46 9.46
N GLY A 2 9.58 -7.82 9.55
CA GLY A 2 9.56 -8.59 10.81
C GLY A 2 8.67 -9.84 10.71
N PRO A 3 8.70 -10.72 11.73
CA PRO A 3 7.95 -11.98 11.74
C PRO A 3 6.44 -11.78 11.70
N SER A 4 5.70 -12.82 11.29
CA SER A 4 4.24 -12.82 11.33
C SER A 4 3.74 -12.61 12.77
N GLY A 5 2.67 -11.85 12.94
CA GLY A 5 2.11 -11.53 14.26
C GLY A 5 2.85 -10.42 15.03
N SER A 6 3.88 -9.78 14.48
CA SER A 6 4.61 -8.69 15.15
C SER A 6 3.88 -7.32 15.17
N GLY A 7 2.65 -7.24 14.65
CA GLY A 7 1.83 -6.02 14.71
C GLY A 7 1.96 -5.08 13.51
N LYS A 8 2.73 -5.40 12.48
CA LYS A 8 2.96 -4.55 11.29
C LYS A 8 1.67 -4.08 10.60
N SER A 9 0.81 -5.03 10.25
CA SER A 9 -0.49 -4.73 9.61
C SER A 9 -1.42 -3.95 10.52
N THR A 10 -1.40 -4.21 11.83
CA THR A 10 -2.19 -3.45 12.82
C THR A 10 -1.72 -1.99 12.87
N LEU A 11 -0.41 -1.76 12.95
CA LEU A 11 0.17 -0.41 12.91
C LEU A 11 -0.22 0.31 11.61
N LEU A 12 -0.07 -0.36 10.46
CA LEU A 12 -0.43 0.22 9.17
C LEU A 12 -1.92 0.58 9.08
N ARG A 13 -2.81 -0.26 9.63
CA ARG A 13 -4.26 -0.02 9.68
C ARG A 13 -4.63 1.11 10.63
N CYS A 14 -3.89 1.29 11.73
CA CYS A 14 -4.03 2.46 12.58
C CYS A 14 -3.70 3.76 11.83
N MET A 15 -2.66 3.76 11.00
CA MET A 15 -2.31 4.92 10.16
C MET A 15 -3.40 5.29 9.15
N ASN A 16 -4.27 4.36 8.75
CA ASN A 16 -5.43 4.64 7.89
C ASN A 16 -6.74 4.75 8.66
N LEU A 17 -6.72 4.73 9.99
CA LEU A 17 -7.90 4.74 10.87
C LEU A 17 -8.86 3.54 10.64
N LEU A 18 -8.37 2.44 10.08
CA LEU A 18 -9.14 1.19 9.99
C LEU A 18 -9.16 0.44 11.33
N GLU A 19 -8.13 0.65 12.13
CA GLU A 19 -8.03 0.23 13.52
C GLU A 19 -7.82 1.47 14.40
N THR A 20 -8.34 1.44 15.63
CA THR A 20 -8.16 2.54 16.57
C THR A 20 -7.07 2.16 17.57
N PRO A 21 -5.96 2.92 17.66
CA PRO A 21 -4.94 2.65 18.67
C PRO A 21 -5.50 2.86 20.08
N SER A 22 -5.08 2.05 21.04
CA SER A 22 -5.52 2.12 22.43
C SER A 22 -5.01 3.36 23.17
N SER A 23 -3.85 3.89 22.71
CA SER A 23 -3.21 5.09 23.28
C SER A 23 -2.21 5.68 22.27
N GLY A 24 -1.70 6.87 22.58
CA GLY A 24 -0.80 7.60 21.71
C GLY A 24 -1.51 8.47 20.69
N GLU A 25 -0.76 9.01 19.75
CA GLU A 25 -1.28 9.86 18.68
C GLU A 25 -0.59 9.56 17.35
N ILE A 26 -1.31 9.78 16.26
CA ILE A 26 -0.78 9.72 14.89
C ILE A 26 -0.99 11.10 14.28
N ARG A 27 0.09 11.71 13.78
CA ARG A 27 0.04 13.05 13.22
C ARG A 27 0.26 13.01 11.70
N TYR A 28 -0.61 13.71 10.99
CA TYR A 28 -0.52 13.95 9.56
C TYR A 28 -0.49 15.47 9.33
N HIS A 29 0.59 15.99 8.73
CA HIS A 29 0.83 17.43 8.61
C HIS A 29 0.63 18.22 9.92
N GLY A 30 1.10 17.63 11.05
CA GLY A 30 1.00 18.23 12.38
C GLY A 30 -0.36 18.06 13.07
N THR A 31 -1.39 17.63 12.36
CA THR A 31 -2.73 17.38 12.92
C THR A 31 -2.85 15.96 13.43
N ASN A 32 -3.31 15.77 14.67
CA ASN A 32 -3.63 14.44 15.19
C ASN A 32 -4.85 13.89 14.46
N ILE A 33 -4.69 12.79 13.73
CA ILE A 33 -5.78 12.19 12.93
C ILE A 33 -6.87 11.54 13.78
N MET A 34 -6.62 11.37 15.09
CA MET A 34 -7.59 10.82 16.05
C MET A 34 -8.57 11.88 16.57
N ASP A 35 -8.36 13.15 16.26
CA ASP A 35 -9.23 14.23 16.73
C ASP A 35 -10.62 14.13 16.10
N LYS A 36 -11.66 14.43 16.91
CA LYS A 36 -13.08 14.32 16.51
C LYS A 36 -13.45 15.20 15.32
N HIS A 37 -12.64 16.22 15.01
CA HIS A 37 -12.89 17.16 13.92
C HIS A 37 -12.28 16.71 12.58
N VAL A 38 -11.51 15.62 12.57
CA VAL A 38 -10.89 15.11 11.34
C VAL A 38 -11.95 14.51 10.44
N ASN A 39 -11.99 14.98 9.19
CA ASN A 39 -12.82 14.40 8.14
C ASN A 39 -12.15 13.10 7.63
N VAL A 40 -12.55 11.96 8.21
CA VAL A 40 -11.94 10.65 7.90
C VAL A 40 -12.00 10.28 6.40
N PRO A 41 -13.11 10.48 5.67
CA PRO A 41 -13.14 10.28 4.21
C PRO A 41 -12.12 11.12 3.45
N GLU A 42 -11.95 12.38 3.81
CA GLU A 42 -10.97 13.28 3.21
C GLU A 42 -9.54 12.84 3.56
N TYR A 43 -9.27 12.53 4.82
CA TYR A 43 -7.98 11.96 5.23
C TYR A 43 -7.63 10.70 4.45
N ARG A 44 -8.55 9.73 4.33
CA ARG A 44 -8.33 8.49 3.58
C ARG A 44 -8.18 8.70 2.07
N SER A 45 -8.64 9.82 1.53
CA SER A 45 -8.34 10.15 0.13
C SER A 45 -6.89 10.58 -0.07
N LYS A 46 -6.26 11.13 0.98
CA LYS A 46 -4.84 11.55 0.99
C LYS A 46 -3.88 10.44 1.41
N VAL A 47 -4.34 9.53 2.26
CA VAL A 47 -3.58 8.37 2.73
C VAL A 47 -4.29 7.12 2.24
N GLY A 48 -3.94 6.71 1.00
CA GLY A 48 -4.52 5.54 0.34
C GLY A 48 -4.02 4.22 0.95
N MET A 49 -4.75 3.13 0.72
CA MET A 49 -4.35 1.80 1.18
C MET A 49 -4.59 0.73 0.12
N VAL A 50 -3.59 -0.12 -0.06
CA VAL A 50 -3.61 -1.33 -0.88
C VAL A 50 -3.53 -2.54 0.04
N PHE A 51 -4.50 -3.42 -0.05
CA PHE A 51 -4.67 -4.58 0.83
C PHE A 51 -4.11 -5.86 0.22
N GLN A 52 -3.76 -6.81 1.06
CA GLN A 52 -3.37 -8.17 0.69
C GLN A 52 -4.43 -8.87 -0.19
N ASN A 53 -5.71 -8.74 0.14
CA ASN A 53 -6.84 -9.40 -0.53
C ASN A 53 -7.49 -8.54 -1.63
N PHE A 54 -6.76 -7.59 -2.23
CA PHE A 54 -7.18 -6.71 -3.33
C PHE A 54 -8.38 -5.80 -3.01
N ASN A 55 -9.42 -6.30 -2.35
CA ASN A 55 -10.65 -5.62 -1.94
C ASN A 55 -11.35 -4.86 -3.08
N LEU A 56 -11.35 -5.43 -4.30
CA LEU A 56 -12.07 -4.86 -5.44
C LEU A 56 -13.59 -5.04 -5.28
N PHE A 57 -14.33 -4.07 -5.81
CA PHE A 57 -15.79 -4.19 -5.91
C PHE A 57 -16.15 -5.21 -6.99
N ASN A 58 -16.54 -6.42 -6.59
CA ASN A 58 -16.80 -7.56 -7.48
C ASN A 58 -17.94 -7.35 -8.48
N ASN A 59 -18.89 -6.48 -8.15
CA ASN A 59 -20.02 -6.10 -9.00
C ASN A 59 -19.69 -5.01 -10.03
N MET A 60 -18.49 -4.40 -9.94
CA MET A 60 -18.05 -3.32 -10.81
C MET A 60 -16.92 -3.78 -11.74
N ALA A 61 -16.91 -3.25 -12.98
CA ALA A 61 -15.78 -3.42 -13.89
C ALA A 61 -14.51 -2.69 -13.37
N VAL A 62 -13.35 -3.01 -13.95
CA VAL A 62 -12.05 -2.41 -13.60
C VAL A 62 -12.10 -0.89 -13.63
N LEU A 63 -12.57 -0.29 -14.72
CA LEU A 63 -12.67 1.16 -14.82
C LEU A 63 -13.54 1.76 -13.71
N LYS A 64 -14.70 1.15 -13.43
CA LYS A 64 -15.60 1.65 -12.39
C LYS A 64 -15.02 1.50 -10.98
N ASN A 65 -14.22 0.47 -10.73
CA ASN A 65 -13.45 0.35 -9.49
C ASN A 65 -12.54 1.57 -9.27
N CYS A 66 -11.93 2.11 -10.35
CA CYS A 66 -11.02 3.25 -10.28
C CYS A 66 -11.73 4.61 -10.31
N THR A 67 -12.97 4.71 -10.83
CA THR A 67 -13.68 6.00 -10.93
C THR A 67 -14.61 6.28 -9.75
N VAL A 68 -15.18 5.25 -9.12
CA VAL A 68 -16.25 5.42 -8.11
C VAL A 68 -15.80 6.25 -6.91
N GLY A 69 -14.59 6.07 -6.43
CA GLY A 69 -14.03 6.87 -5.32
C GLY A 69 -13.88 8.33 -5.69
N GLN A 70 -13.35 8.61 -6.86
CA GLN A 70 -13.18 9.97 -7.38
C GLN A 70 -14.51 10.72 -7.50
N GLU A 71 -15.53 10.06 -8.07
CA GLU A 71 -16.88 10.64 -8.24
C GLU A 71 -17.56 10.88 -6.87
N LYS A 72 -17.47 9.91 -5.94
CA LYS A 72 -18.22 9.95 -4.68
C LYS A 72 -17.53 10.77 -3.59
N VAL A 73 -16.22 10.68 -3.46
CA VAL A 73 -15.44 11.34 -2.40
C VAL A 73 -14.84 12.66 -2.89
N LEU A 74 -14.13 12.64 -4.02
CA LEU A 74 -13.46 13.83 -4.56
C LEU A 74 -14.41 14.74 -5.36
N LYS A 75 -15.65 14.28 -5.63
CA LYS A 75 -16.65 15.02 -6.40
C LYS A 75 -16.22 15.39 -7.83
N LYS A 76 -15.24 14.67 -8.38
CA LYS A 76 -14.81 14.83 -9.77
C LYS A 76 -15.96 14.52 -10.75
N SER A 77 -15.99 15.19 -11.88
CA SER A 77 -16.90 14.85 -12.98
C SER A 77 -16.60 13.44 -13.52
N LYS A 78 -17.55 12.82 -14.20
CA LYS A 78 -17.35 11.50 -14.80
C LYS A 78 -16.21 11.50 -15.82
N GLU A 79 -16.04 12.58 -16.57
CA GLU A 79 -15.00 12.74 -17.58
C GLU A 79 -13.61 12.84 -16.94
N GLU A 80 -13.47 13.67 -15.92
CA GLU A 80 -12.22 13.80 -15.17
C GLU A 80 -11.84 12.49 -14.46
N ALA A 81 -12.79 11.86 -13.79
CA ALA A 81 -12.59 10.57 -13.13
C ALA A 81 -12.17 9.47 -14.12
N HIS A 82 -12.81 9.45 -15.32
CA HIS A 82 -12.47 8.51 -16.38
C HIS A 82 -11.04 8.74 -16.88
N LYS A 83 -10.71 9.98 -17.26
CA LYS A 83 -9.38 10.36 -17.76
C LYS A 83 -8.28 9.98 -16.77
N ASN A 84 -8.48 10.31 -15.51
CA ASN A 84 -7.53 10.01 -14.43
C ASN A 84 -7.41 8.50 -14.19
N ALA A 85 -8.52 7.77 -14.13
CA ALA A 85 -8.53 6.32 -13.99
C ALA A 85 -7.77 5.63 -15.15
N MET A 86 -7.98 6.06 -16.39
CA MET A 86 -7.28 5.52 -17.56
C MET A 86 -5.78 5.72 -17.47
N MET A 87 -5.31 6.90 -17.07
CA MET A 87 -3.89 7.20 -16.89
C MET A 87 -3.23 6.20 -15.90
N TYR A 88 -3.86 5.94 -14.74
CA TYR A 88 -3.32 5.00 -13.77
C TYR A 88 -3.46 3.54 -14.20
N LEU A 89 -4.53 3.17 -14.90
CA LEU A 89 -4.69 1.83 -15.46
C LEU A 89 -3.66 1.55 -16.56
N GLU A 90 -3.31 2.52 -17.38
CA GLU A 90 -2.19 2.43 -18.34
C GLU A 90 -0.86 2.25 -17.60
N LYS A 91 -0.60 3.04 -16.56
CA LYS A 91 0.62 2.99 -15.76
C LYS A 91 0.87 1.61 -15.14
N VAL A 92 -0.19 0.90 -14.74
CA VAL A 92 -0.09 -0.46 -14.18
C VAL A 92 -0.33 -1.57 -15.22
N GLY A 93 -0.44 -1.25 -16.51
CA GLY A 93 -0.64 -2.21 -17.60
C GLY A 93 -2.02 -2.87 -17.62
N MET A 94 -3.04 -2.20 -17.08
CA MET A 94 -4.42 -2.73 -16.98
C MET A 94 -5.43 -2.06 -17.90
N ALA A 95 -5.01 -1.13 -18.77
CA ALA A 95 -5.87 -0.48 -19.75
C ALA A 95 -6.64 -1.45 -20.68
N PRO A 96 -6.06 -2.58 -21.15
CA PRO A 96 -6.83 -3.52 -21.98
C PRO A 96 -7.98 -4.21 -21.25
N TYR A 97 -8.03 -4.16 -19.92
CA TYR A 97 -8.99 -4.89 -19.08
C TYR A 97 -10.07 -4.00 -18.45
N ILE A 98 -10.26 -2.78 -18.92
CA ILE A 98 -11.17 -1.77 -18.30
C ILE A 98 -12.60 -2.25 -18.14
N ASN A 99 -13.09 -3.12 -19.05
CA ASN A 99 -14.44 -3.67 -19.03
C ASN A 99 -14.54 -5.01 -18.27
N ALA A 100 -13.40 -5.61 -17.90
CA ALA A 100 -13.39 -6.86 -17.17
C ALA A 100 -13.92 -6.69 -15.74
N LYS A 101 -14.56 -7.73 -15.20
CA LYS A 101 -14.90 -7.81 -13.76
C LYS A 101 -13.77 -8.50 -12.99
N PRO A 102 -13.62 -8.26 -11.67
CA PRO A 102 -12.56 -8.85 -10.87
C PRO A 102 -12.44 -10.37 -10.97
N LYS A 103 -13.56 -11.09 -11.09
CA LYS A 103 -13.57 -12.56 -11.26
C LYS A 103 -12.93 -13.07 -12.55
N GLN A 104 -12.70 -12.20 -13.52
CA GLN A 104 -12.10 -12.53 -14.81
C GLN A 104 -10.58 -12.24 -14.84
N LEU A 105 -10.02 -11.74 -13.73
CA LEU A 105 -8.64 -11.32 -13.60
C LEU A 105 -7.83 -12.31 -12.77
N SER A 106 -6.56 -12.47 -13.10
CA SER A 106 -5.59 -13.16 -12.25
C SER A 106 -5.34 -12.40 -10.94
N GLY A 107 -4.67 -13.03 -9.96
CA GLY A 107 -4.29 -12.39 -8.70
C GLY A 107 -3.45 -11.13 -8.91
N GLY A 108 -2.39 -11.22 -9.72
CA GLY A 108 -1.52 -10.09 -10.05
C GLY A 108 -2.26 -8.96 -10.78
N GLN A 109 -3.17 -9.30 -11.70
CA GLN A 109 -4.03 -8.31 -12.36
C GLN A 109 -4.95 -7.60 -11.37
N LYS A 110 -5.60 -8.34 -10.45
CA LYS A 110 -6.43 -7.75 -9.38
C LYS A 110 -5.62 -6.78 -8.52
N GLN A 111 -4.41 -7.17 -8.15
CA GLN A 111 -3.55 -6.32 -7.33
C GLN A 111 -3.14 -5.05 -8.07
N ARG A 112 -2.77 -5.13 -9.33
CA ARG A 112 -2.47 -3.95 -10.15
C ARG A 112 -3.68 -3.03 -10.30
N VAL A 113 -4.88 -3.57 -10.46
CA VAL A 113 -6.12 -2.77 -10.43
C VAL A 113 -6.36 -2.12 -9.06
N ALA A 114 -6.08 -2.83 -7.95
CA ALA A 114 -6.20 -2.26 -6.60
C ALA A 114 -5.21 -1.10 -6.39
N ILE A 115 -4.00 -1.22 -6.91
CA ILE A 115 -2.99 -0.14 -6.93
C ILE A 115 -3.51 1.04 -7.76
N ALA A 116 -3.97 0.81 -9.00
CA ALA A 116 -4.51 1.87 -9.86
C ALA A 116 -5.71 2.59 -9.21
N ARG A 117 -6.61 1.84 -8.56
CA ARG A 117 -7.75 2.41 -7.82
C ARG A 117 -7.29 3.33 -6.70
N ALA A 118 -6.27 2.93 -5.94
CA ALA A 118 -5.73 3.76 -4.87
C ALA A 118 -5.04 5.01 -5.42
N LEU A 119 -4.24 4.88 -6.48
CA LEU A 119 -3.57 5.99 -7.16
C LEU A 119 -4.54 6.99 -7.78
N ALA A 120 -5.69 6.52 -8.30
CA ALA A 120 -6.72 7.36 -8.89
C ALA A 120 -7.35 8.35 -7.91
N MET A 121 -7.19 8.14 -6.61
CA MET A 121 -7.54 9.11 -5.57
C MET A 121 -6.49 10.23 -5.41
N GLU A 122 -5.35 10.13 -6.10
CA GLU A 122 -4.20 11.07 -6.03
C GLU A 122 -3.71 11.25 -4.59
N PRO A 123 -3.37 10.14 -3.89
CA PRO A 123 -2.96 10.18 -2.50
C PRO A 123 -1.56 10.79 -2.36
N GLU A 124 -1.30 11.42 -1.22
CA GLU A 124 0.04 11.88 -0.83
C GLU A 124 0.90 10.75 -0.27
N ILE A 125 0.24 9.77 0.37
CA ILE A 125 0.88 8.58 0.95
C ILE A 125 0.08 7.34 0.53
N LEU A 126 0.79 6.28 0.14
CA LEU A 126 0.17 4.99 -0.16
C LEU A 126 0.70 3.90 0.77
N LEU A 127 -0.21 3.30 1.53
CA LEU A 127 0.07 2.21 2.46
C LEU A 127 -0.13 0.87 1.75
N PHE A 128 0.81 -0.06 1.90
CA PHE A 128 0.74 -1.41 1.34
C PHE A 128 0.79 -2.46 2.45
N ASP A 129 -0.29 -3.22 2.62
CA ASP A 129 -0.38 -4.30 3.59
C ASP A 129 -0.15 -5.64 2.87
N GLU A 130 1.10 -6.11 2.86
CA GLU A 130 1.53 -7.37 2.23
C GLU A 130 1.01 -7.56 0.80
N PRO A 131 1.32 -6.68 -0.15
CA PRO A 131 0.67 -6.61 -1.47
C PRO A 131 0.91 -7.83 -2.36
N THR A 132 1.86 -8.70 -2.02
CA THR A 132 2.22 -9.90 -2.80
C THR A 132 1.85 -11.21 -2.13
N SER A 133 1.48 -11.20 -0.84
CA SER A 133 1.29 -12.43 -0.04
C SER A 133 0.13 -13.33 -0.51
N ALA A 134 -0.85 -12.77 -1.25
CA ALA A 134 -1.97 -13.52 -1.82
C ALA A 134 -1.76 -13.90 -3.30
N LEU A 135 -0.53 -13.78 -3.82
CA LEU A 135 -0.20 -14.02 -5.22
C LEU A 135 0.59 -15.30 -5.42
N ASP A 136 0.39 -15.92 -6.58
CA ASP A 136 1.30 -16.96 -7.06
C ASP A 136 2.68 -16.36 -7.33
N PRO A 137 3.79 -17.07 -7.05
CA PRO A 137 5.16 -16.57 -7.21
C PRO A 137 5.45 -15.97 -8.59
N GLN A 138 4.85 -16.52 -9.65
CA GLN A 138 5.01 -16.02 -11.02
C GLN A 138 4.42 -14.61 -11.23
N MET A 139 3.47 -14.18 -10.39
CA MET A 139 2.79 -12.90 -10.51
C MET A 139 3.40 -11.81 -9.60
N VAL A 140 4.24 -12.20 -8.65
CA VAL A 140 4.87 -11.28 -7.67
C VAL A 140 5.72 -10.22 -8.38
N GLY A 141 6.54 -10.65 -9.34
CA GLY A 141 7.46 -9.76 -10.05
C GLY A 141 6.79 -8.57 -10.72
N GLU A 142 5.63 -8.79 -11.38
CA GLU A 142 4.88 -7.74 -12.07
C GLU A 142 4.36 -6.66 -11.09
N VAL A 143 3.90 -7.08 -9.92
CA VAL A 143 3.41 -6.16 -8.88
C VAL A 143 4.56 -5.37 -8.26
N LEU A 144 5.69 -6.04 -7.96
CA LEU A 144 6.87 -5.39 -7.43
C LEU A 144 7.46 -4.35 -8.40
N GLU A 145 7.43 -4.63 -9.73
CA GLU A 145 7.90 -3.68 -10.73
C GLU A 145 7.04 -2.41 -10.80
N VAL A 146 5.72 -2.56 -10.70
CA VAL A 146 4.82 -1.40 -10.56
C VAL A 146 5.21 -0.59 -9.31
N MET A 147 5.45 -1.24 -8.17
CA MET A 147 5.83 -0.54 -6.94
C MET A 147 7.21 0.14 -7.04
N ARG A 148 8.20 -0.48 -7.73
CA ARG A 148 9.48 0.17 -8.03
C ARG A 148 9.31 1.44 -8.85
N THR A 149 8.44 1.39 -9.86
CA THR A 149 8.12 2.55 -10.70
C THR A 149 7.52 3.68 -9.86
N LEU A 150 6.58 3.36 -8.96
CA LEU A 150 5.98 4.36 -8.08
C LEU A 150 7.00 4.98 -7.11
N ALA A 151 7.95 4.19 -6.61
CA ALA A 151 9.04 4.69 -5.77
C ALA A 151 9.96 5.65 -6.53
N LYS A 152 10.32 5.32 -7.78
CA LYS A 152 11.12 6.18 -8.68
C LYS A 152 10.40 7.49 -9.00
N ASP A 153 9.07 7.46 -9.13
CA ASP A 153 8.25 8.65 -9.36
C ASP A 153 8.12 9.55 -8.10
N GLY A 154 8.68 9.12 -6.97
CA GLY A 154 8.72 9.91 -5.74
C GLY A 154 7.48 9.80 -4.86
N LEU A 155 6.58 8.84 -5.12
CA LEU A 155 5.43 8.61 -4.25
C LEU A 155 5.89 8.14 -2.86
N THR A 156 5.40 8.79 -1.82
CA THR A 156 5.63 8.34 -0.45
C THR A 156 4.85 7.05 -0.19
N MET A 157 5.57 6.01 0.19
CA MET A 157 4.97 4.69 0.46
C MET A 157 5.42 4.15 1.81
N ILE A 158 4.48 3.52 2.53
CA ILE A 158 4.78 2.70 3.71
C ILE A 158 4.34 1.27 3.36
N ILE A 159 5.29 0.34 3.42
CA ILE A 159 5.10 -1.01 2.87
C ILE A 159 5.38 -2.05 3.95
N VAL A 160 4.40 -2.88 4.25
CA VAL A 160 4.59 -4.14 4.97
C VAL A 160 4.81 -5.22 3.94
N THR A 161 5.96 -5.91 3.98
CA THR A 161 6.32 -6.92 2.98
C THR A 161 7.21 -8.01 3.56
N HIS A 162 7.16 -9.18 2.92
CA HIS A 162 8.09 -10.29 3.11
C HIS A 162 9.10 -10.42 1.94
N GLU A 163 9.03 -9.52 0.97
CA GLU A 163 9.94 -9.46 -0.18
C GLU A 163 11.21 -8.70 0.23
N MET A 164 12.17 -9.39 0.89
CA MET A 164 13.35 -8.73 1.47
C MET A 164 14.26 -8.10 0.43
N ALA A 165 14.46 -8.74 -0.73
CA ALA A 165 15.24 -8.16 -1.83
C ALA A 165 14.60 -6.85 -2.33
N PHE A 166 13.28 -6.83 -2.50
CA PHE A 166 12.56 -5.63 -2.89
C PHE A 166 12.69 -4.51 -1.83
N ALA A 167 12.51 -4.86 -0.54
CA ALA A 167 12.63 -3.89 0.55
C ALA A 167 14.05 -3.28 0.59
N ARG A 168 15.10 -4.10 0.42
CA ARG A 168 16.49 -3.64 0.34
C ARG A 168 16.72 -2.64 -0.78
N ASP A 169 16.16 -2.92 -1.99
CA ASP A 169 16.37 -2.10 -3.18
C ASP A 169 15.64 -0.76 -3.14
N VAL A 170 14.44 -0.72 -2.53
CA VAL A 170 13.51 0.41 -2.68
C VAL A 170 13.39 1.26 -1.44
N ALA A 171 13.55 0.68 -0.25
CA ALA A 171 13.33 1.41 0.99
C ALA A 171 14.48 2.38 1.30
N LYS A 172 14.12 3.63 1.61
CA LYS A 172 15.05 4.62 2.17
C LYS A 172 15.24 4.43 3.67
N HIS A 173 14.17 3.99 4.35
CA HIS A 173 14.13 3.73 5.78
C HIS A 173 13.42 2.41 6.04
N VAL A 174 13.96 1.60 6.91
CA VAL A 174 13.45 0.28 7.25
C VAL A 174 13.18 0.22 8.75
N ILE A 175 12.01 -0.29 9.12
CA ILE A 175 11.61 -0.53 10.50
C ILE A 175 11.44 -2.04 10.67
N PHE A 176 12.20 -2.63 11.61
CA PHE A 176 12.04 -4.01 12.02
C PHE A 176 11.16 -4.08 13.26
N MET A 177 10.03 -4.79 13.16
CA MET A 177 9.11 -5.01 14.28
C MET A 177 9.18 -6.45 14.76
N GLY A 178 9.27 -6.61 16.08
CA GLY A 178 9.21 -7.89 16.76
C GLY A 178 8.39 -7.77 18.05
N ASN A 179 7.60 -8.79 18.39
CA ASN A 179 6.83 -8.85 19.64
C ASN A 179 5.94 -7.62 19.93
N GLY A 180 5.40 -6.99 18.89
CA GLY A 180 4.51 -5.83 19.01
C GLY A 180 5.21 -4.47 19.19
N VAL A 181 6.54 -4.43 19.11
CA VAL A 181 7.32 -3.19 19.26
C VAL A 181 8.28 -2.98 18.09
N ILE A 182 8.72 -1.73 17.90
CA ILE A 182 9.84 -1.42 17.01
C ILE A 182 11.11 -1.86 17.74
N VAL A 183 11.83 -2.81 17.15
CA VAL A 183 13.06 -3.39 17.72
C VAL A 183 14.29 -2.67 17.17
N GLU A 184 14.26 -2.33 15.88
CA GLU A 184 15.36 -1.64 15.21
C GLU A 184 14.82 -0.87 14.00
N GLU A 185 15.43 0.29 13.72
CA GLU A 185 15.13 1.07 12.55
C GLU A 185 16.36 1.79 12.02
N GLY A 186 16.41 2.04 10.72
CA GLY A 186 17.53 2.70 10.08
C GLY A 186 17.40 2.75 8.56
N THR A 187 18.47 3.14 7.89
CA THR A 187 18.52 3.05 6.42
C THR A 187 18.47 1.59 5.96
N SER A 188 18.11 1.37 4.71
CA SER A 188 18.15 0.03 4.11
C SER A 188 19.52 -0.64 4.32
N GLN A 189 20.61 0.09 4.08
CA GLN A 189 21.95 -0.43 4.26
C GLN A 189 22.23 -0.85 5.71
N GLN A 190 21.88 -0.02 6.69
CA GLN A 190 22.09 -0.35 8.11
C GLN A 190 21.36 -1.61 8.51
N ILE A 191 20.08 -1.74 8.14
CA ILE A 191 19.26 -2.87 8.58
C ILE A 191 19.60 -4.16 7.84
N PHE A 192 19.89 -4.13 6.55
CA PHE A 192 20.13 -5.34 5.76
C PHE A 192 21.59 -5.79 5.74
N GLU A 193 22.57 -4.89 5.94
CA GLU A 193 23.99 -5.22 5.84
C GLU A 193 24.69 -5.24 7.20
N ASP A 194 24.28 -4.40 8.15
CA ASP A 194 24.88 -4.28 9.48
C ASP A 194 23.85 -4.10 10.60
N PRO A 195 22.86 -5.02 10.73
CA PRO A 195 21.88 -4.95 11.81
C PRO A 195 22.57 -5.07 13.18
N GLN A 196 22.16 -4.26 14.15
CA GLN A 196 22.75 -4.24 15.48
C GLN A 196 22.01 -5.14 16.46
N ASN A 197 20.70 -5.32 16.27
CA ASN A 197 19.86 -6.13 17.17
C ASN A 197 19.90 -7.61 16.78
N GLU A 198 20.08 -8.50 17.76
CA GLU A 198 20.15 -9.95 17.54
C GLU A 198 18.87 -10.53 16.93
N MET A 199 17.69 -10.00 17.28
CA MET A 199 16.42 -10.44 16.66
C MET A 199 16.37 -10.07 15.16
N THR A 200 16.90 -8.91 14.80
CA THR A 200 16.98 -8.47 13.40
C THR A 200 17.95 -9.38 12.63
N LYS A 201 19.12 -9.66 13.18
CA LYS A 201 20.12 -10.58 12.59
C LYS A 201 19.52 -11.96 12.36
N GLU A 202 18.91 -12.55 13.40
CA GLU A 202 18.28 -13.87 13.30
C GLU A 202 17.16 -13.90 12.25
N PHE A 203 16.33 -12.85 12.19
CA PHE A 203 15.29 -12.78 11.20
C PHE A 203 15.85 -12.70 9.77
N LEU A 204 16.83 -11.81 9.54
CA LEU A 204 17.41 -11.60 8.21
C LEU A 204 18.29 -12.76 7.73
N SER A 205 18.87 -13.56 8.64
CA SER A 205 19.67 -14.75 8.28
C SER A 205 18.89 -15.84 7.55
N ARG A 206 17.56 -15.72 7.49
CA ARG A 206 16.67 -16.67 6.79
C ARG A 206 16.40 -16.29 5.32
N PHE A 207 16.93 -15.13 4.88
CA PHE A 207 16.75 -14.56 3.54
C PHE A 207 18.08 -14.23 2.87
#